data_997f0775e7b7879aefb437b5a6a69544
#
_entry.id   997f0775e7b7879aefb437b5a6a69544
#
_cell.length_a   1.000
_cell.length_b   1.000
_cell.length_c   1.000
_cell.angle_alpha   90.00
_cell.angle_beta   90.00
_cell.angle_gamma   90.00
#
_symmetry.space_group_name_H-M   'P 1'
#
loop_
_entity.id
_entity.type
_entity.pdbx_description
1 polymer ?
#
loop_
_entity_poly.entity_id
_entity_poly.type
_entity_poly.pdbx_seq_one_letter_code
_entity_poly.pdbx_strand_id
1 'polypeptide(L)'
;NLFKEIKFSIQSLANSKNIFFNYIIVISFLSLILISLGPPSMSDALDYHYGVPLYLLNHSFLPNQDIWLHGSLFGFGELLSSIGLYLKTDNFFTFFQILSLILFFEFLNRKEKDKNRLFFVIFFIVSSPVILFLISGPKPLLFPQLLTTVALYLLVKENKFNHKNLFLIGIFLLG
;
A
#
# COMPACT_ATOMS: atom_id res chain seq x y z
N ASN A 1 2.23 -19.98 6.21
CA ASN A 1 1.37 -19.74 7.37
C ASN A 1 1.59 -18.30 7.85
N LEU A 2 0.95 -17.35 7.17
CA LEU A 2 1.11 -15.90 7.34
C LEU A 2 1.05 -15.45 8.82
N PHE A 3 0.11 -16.01 9.60
CA PHE A 3 -0.03 -15.71 11.04
C PHE A 3 1.19 -16.10 11.88
N LYS A 4 1.85 -17.22 11.58
CA LYS A 4 3.08 -17.62 12.28
C LYS A 4 4.23 -16.67 11.98
N GLU A 5 4.30 -16.20 10.75
CA GLU A 5 5.36 -15.29 10.29
C GLU A 5 5.17 -13.89 10.87
N ILE A 6 3.93 -13.36 10.87
CA ILE A 6 3.60 -12.10 11.53
C ILE A 6 3.92 -12.17 13.03
N LYS A 7 3.54 -13.26 13.70
CA LYS A 7 3.86 -13.47 15.12
C LYS A 7 5.37 -13.52 15.37
N PHE A 8 6.12 -14.18 14.50
CA PHE A 8 7.58 -14.24 14.59
C PHE A 8 8.22 -12.87 14.40
N SER A 9 7.74 -12.08 13.45
CA SER A 9 8.21 -10.71 13.20
C SER A 9 7.92 -9.79 14.38
N ILE A 10 6.73 -9.88 14.98
CA ILE A 10 6.37 -9.12 16.19
C ILE A 10 7.26 -9.54 17.36
N GLN A 11 7.50 -10.84 17.57
CA GLN A 11 8.39 -11.32 18.63
C GLN A 11 9.85 -10.92 18.41
N SER A 12 10.33 -10.88 17.17
CA SER A 12 11.69 -10.42 16.86
C SER A 12 11.87 -8.91 17.12
N LEU A 13 10.83 -8.12 16.88
CA LEU A 13 10.79 -6.70 17.24
C LEU A 13 10.78 -6.49 18.75
N ALA A 14 10.02 -7.30 19.50
CA ALA A 14 9.95 -7.22 20.96
C ALA A 14 11.27 -7.62 21.67
N ASN A 15 12.06 -8.50 21.07
CA ASN A 15 13.34 -8.97 21.62
C ASN A 15 14.55 -8.08 21.23
N SER A 16 14.35 -6.99 20.50
CA SER A 16 15.45 -6.09 20.16
C SER A 16 15.90 -5.31 21.40
N LYS A 17 17.22 -5.07 21.52
CA LYS A 17 17.81 -4.28 22.61
C LYS A 17 17.30 -2.84 22.70
N ASN A 18 16.57 -2.37 21.69
CA ASN A 18 16.09 -1.01 21.56
C ASN A 18 14.57 -0.93 21.71
N ILE A 19 14.07 -1.28 22.90
CA ILE A 19 12.64 -1.25 23.25
C ILE A 19 11.98 0.09 22.88
N PHE A 20 12.65 1.22 23.14
CA PHE A 20 12.14 2.55 22.82
C PHE A 20 11.80 2.74 21.33
N PHE A 21 12.69 2.29 20.45
CA PHE A 21 12.47 2.39 19.00
C PHE A 21 11.32 1.52 18.51
N ASN A 22 11.13 0.35 19.10
CA ASN A 22 10.00 -0.50 18.78
C ASN A 22 8.66 0.16 19.14
N TYR A 23 8.59 0.83 20.27
CA TYR A 23 7.41 1.60 20.66
C TYR A 23 7.10 2.71 19.65
N ILE A 24 8.10 3.46 19.18
CA ILE A 24 7.90 4.50 18.16
C ILE A 24 7.32 3.90 16.89
N ILE A 25 7.87 2.79 16.38
CA ILE A 25 7.36 2.13 15.17
C ILE A 25 5.91 1.67 15.38
N VAL A 26 5.61 1.03 16.50
CA VAL A 26 4.26 0.55 16.81
C VAL A 26 3.27 1.71 16.91
N ILE A 27 3.62 2.79 17.63
CA ILE A 27 2.77 3.99 17.74
C ILE A 27 2.55 4.62 16.37
N SER A 28 3.61 4.77 15.55
CA SER A 28 3.50 5.32 14.21
C SER A 28 2.60 4.44 13.33
N PHE A 29 2.72 3.13 13.44
CA PHE A 29 1.88 2.19 12.69
C PHE A 29 0.41 2.25 13.12
N LEU A 30 0.13 2.33 14.41
CA LEU A 30 -1.22 2.53 14.93
C LEU A 30 -1.80 3.87 14.46
N SER A 31 -0.99 4.93 14.42
CA SER A 31 -1.40 6.23 13.86
C SER A 31 -1.79 6.12 12.38
N LEU A 32 -1.02 5.39 11.56
CA LEU A 32 -1.36 5.14 10.16
C LEU A 32 -2.68 4.38 10.01
N ILE A 33 -2.93 3.38 10.85
CA ILE A 33 -4.20 2.64 10.85
C ILE A 33 -5.36 3.58 11.22
N LEU A 34 -5.21 4.40 12.27
CA LEU A 34 -6.25 5.34 12.67
C LEU A 34 -6.56 6.37 11.57
N ILE A 35 -5.53 6.88 10.90
CA ILE A 35 -5.69 7.81 9.77
C ILE A 35 -6.43 7.13 8.61
N SER A 36 -6.13 5.86 8.32
CA SER A 36 -6.78 5.11 7.24
C SER A 36 -8.26 4.83 7.50
N LEU A 37 -8.69 4.84 8.76
CA LEU A 37 -10.11 4.67 9.15
C LEU A 37 -10.90 5.98 9.06
N GLY A 38 -10.21 7.11 8.86
CA GLY A 38 -10.86 8.40 8.67
C GLY A 38 -11.69 8.44 7.37
N PRO A 39 -12.73 9.28 7.33
CA PRO A 39 -13.49 9.48 6.10
C PRO A 39 -12.60 10.15 5.04
N PRO A 40 -12.76 9.80 3.75
CA PRO A 40 -12.06 10.47 2.67
C PRO A 40 -12.49 11.94 2.60
N SER A 41 -11.53 12.85 2.76
CA SER A 41 -11.81 14.29 2.80
C SER A 41 -11.17 15.07 1.65
N MET A 42 -10.37 14.41 0.82
CA MET A 42 -9.67 15.05 -0.29
C MET A 42 -10.61 15.18 -1.50
N SER A 43 -10.59 16.35 -2.18
CA SER A 43 -11.37 16.59 -3.39
C SER A 43 -11.15 15.53 -4.46
N ASP A 44 -9.89 15.19 -4.76
CA ASP A 44 -9.54 14.15 -5.74
C ASP A 44 -10.11 12.77 -5.34
N ALA A 45 -10.10 12.47 -4.03
CA ALA A 45 -10.62 11.22 -3.52
C ALA A 45 -12.13 11.11 -3.78
N LEU A 46 -12.87 12.18 -3.54
CA LEU A 46 -14.32 12.22 -3.72
C LEU A 46 -14.70 12.34 -5.19
N ASP A 47 -13.94 13.13 -5.96
CA ASP A 47 -14.26 13.38 -7.36
C ASP A 47 -14.04 12.12 -8.22
N TYR A 48 -12.82 11.58 -8.33
CA TYR A 48 -12.62 10.49 -9.27
C TYR A 48 -12.23 9.15 -8.65
N HIS A 49 -11.48 9.09 -7.54
CA HIS A 49 -11.12 7.79 -6.95
C HIS A 49 -12.30 7.05 -6.32
N TYR A 50 -13.34 7.77 -5.89
CA TYR A 50 -14.62 7.21 -5.48
C TYR A 50 -15.76 7.57 -6.44
N GLY A 51 -15.77 8.79 -6.97
CA GLY A 51 -16.84 9.28 -7.82
C GLY A 51 -16.99 8.44 -9.08
N VAL A 52 -15.91 8.19 -9.82
CA VAL A 52 -15.96 7.37 -11.05
C VAL A 52 -16.33 5.91 -10.75
N PRO A 53 -15.74 5.22 -9.74
CA PRO A 53 -16.21 3.92 -9.29
C PRO A 53 -17.69 3.87 -8.91
N LEU A 54 -18.17 4.86 -8.16
CA LEU A 54 -19.58 4.93 -7.76
C LEU A 54 -20.50 5.14 -8.97
N TYR A 55 -20.09 5.98 -9.91
CA TYR A 55 -20.81 6.17 -11.16
C TYR A 55 -20.91 4.86 -11.96
N LEU A 56 -19.79 4.14 -12.09
CA LEU A 56 -19.75 2.83 -12.76
C LEU A 56 -20.70 1.82 -12.10
N LEU A 57 -20.73 1.75 -10.77
CA LEU A 57 -21.61 0.85 -10.03
C LEU A 57 -23.09 1.18 -10.22
N ASN A 58 -23.44 2.47 -10.31
CA ASN A 58 -24.81 2.92 -10.47
C ASN A 58 -25.32 2.84 -11.90
N HIS A 59 -24.45 3.01 -12.91
CA HIS A 59 -24.86 3.13 -14.32
C HIS A 59 -24.36 1.99 -15.19
N SER A 60 -23.46 1.12 -14.68
CA SER A 60 -22.83 0.01 -15.43
C SER A 60 -21.96 0.42 -16.63
N PHE A 61 -21.61 1.70 -16.76
CA PHE A 61 -20.67 2.24 -17.75
C PHE A 61 -19.89 3.40 -17.15
N LEU A 62 -18.76 3.75 -17.78
CA LEU A 62 -17.93 4.87 -17.36
C LEU A 62 -18.58 6.20 -17.77
N PRO A 63 -18.36 7.30 -17.01
CA PRO A 63 -18.86 8.61 -17.38
C PRO A 63 -18.24 9.07 -18.71
N ASN A 64 -19.02 9.83 -19.49
CA ASN A 64 -18.51 10.43 -20.72
C ASN A 64 -17.43 11.47 -20.39
N GLN A 65 -16.31 11.40 -21.06
CA GLN A 65 -15.15 12.29 -20.88
C GLN A 65 -15.46 13.77 -21.19
N ASP A 66 -16.41 14.02 -22.09
CA ASP A 66 -16.85 15.39 -22.42
C ASP A 66 -17.62 16.04 -21.26
N ILE A 67 -18.21 15.23 -20.38
CA ILE A 67 -18.98 15.69 -19.23
C ILE A 67 -18.13 15.65 -17.96
N TRP A 68 -17.31 14.61 -17.84
CA TRP A 68 -16.47 14.38 -16.66
C TRP A 68 -15.06 13.94 -17.09
N LEU A 69 -14.15 14.90 -17.12
CA LEU A 69 -12.77 14.70 -17.57
C LEU A 69 -12.07 13.51 -16.89
N HIS A 70 -12.30 13.33 -15.59
CA HIS A 70 -11.68 12.26 -14.81
C HIS A 70 -12.22 10.87 -15.12
N GLY A 71 -13.32 10.75 -15.87
CA GLY A 71 -13.85 9.46 -16.30
C GLY A 71 -12.87 8.62 -17.14
N SER A 72 -11.90 9.29 -17.80
CA SER A 72 -10.83 8.63 -18.55
C SER A 72 -9.69 8.08 -17.68
N LEU A 73 -9.60 8.50 -16.41
CA LEU A 73 -8.53 8.13 -15.49
C LEU A 73 -8.82 6.83 -14.72
N PHE A 74 -9.90 6.14 -15.07
CA PHE A 74 -10.26 4.88 -14.42
C PHE A 74 -9.18 3.82 -14.71
N GLY A 75 -8.56 3.33 -13.64
CA GLY A 75 -7.50 2.33 -13.68
C GLY A 75 -7.76 1.17 -12.72
N PHE A 76 -6.73 0.36 -12.50
CA PHE A 76 -6.82 -0.80 -11.61
C PHE A 76 -7.11 -0.40 -10.15
N GLY A 77 -6.59 0.73 -9.69
CA GLY A 77 -6.87 1.25 -8.35
C GLY A 77 -8.34 1.61 -8.15
N GLU A 78 -8.95 2.28 -9.12
CA GLU A 78 -10.37 2.64 -9.11
C GLU A 78 -11.26 1.39 -9.22
N LEU A 79 -10.79 0.36 -9.95
CA LEU A 79 -11.47 -0.94 -9.97
C LEU A 79 -11.50 -1.60 -8.59
N LEU A 80 -10.39 -1.59 -7.86
CA LEU A 80 -10.34 -2.07 -6.48
C LEU A 80 -11.22 -1.24 -5.54
N SER A 81 -11.26 0.08 -5.73
CA SER A 81 -12.17 0.97 -5.00
C SER A 81 -13.63 0.62 -5.27
N SER A 82 -13.98 0.27 -6.53
CA SER A 82 -15.33 -0.19 -6.88
C SER A 82 -15.75 -1.43 -6.08
N ILE A 83 -14.83 -2.37 -5.86
CA ILE A 83 -15.11 -3.56 -5.04
C ILE A 83 -15.41 -3.15 -3.60
N GLY A 84 -14.63 -2.24 -3.03
CA GLY A 84 -14.86 -1.71 -1.70
C GLY A 84 -16.23 -1.04 -1.56
N LEU A 85 -16.56 -0.16 -2.50
CA LEU A 85 -17.85 0.53 -2.52
C LEU A 85 -19.04 -0.44 -2.71
N TYR A 86 -18.88 -1.45 -3.56
CA TYR A 86 -19.88 -2.52 -3.70
C TYR A 86 -20.13 -3.25 -2.38
N LEU A 87 -19.07 -3.50 -1.60
CA LEU A 87 -19.13 -4.09 -0.27
C LEU A 87 -19.54 -3.11 0.83
N LYS A 88 -19.87 -1.85 0.47
CA LYS A 88 -20.23 -0.76 1.40
C LYS A 88 -19.12 -0.45 2.43
N THR A 89 -17.88 -0.51 2.01
CA THR A 89 -16.70 -0.20 2.83
C THR A 89 -15.85 0.87 2.14
N ASP A 90 -15.97 2.11 2.58
CA ASP A 90 -15.23 3.24 1.99
C ASP A 90 -13.71 3.14 2.22
N ASN A 91 -13.31 2.46 3.29
CA ASN A 91 -11.90 2.34 3.68
C ASN A 91 -11.21 1.09 3.11
N PHE A 92 -11.87 0.33 2.22
CA PHE A 92 -11.31 -0.90 1.67
C PHE A 92 -9.93 -0.66 1.01
N PHE A 93 -9.82 0.37 0.19
CA PHE A 93 -8.59 0.63 -0.53
C PHE A 93 -7.47 1.18 0.37
N THR A 94 -7.80 2.04 1.32
CA THR A 94 -6.83 2.55 2.30
C THR A 94 -6.29 1.43 3.18
N PHE A 95 -7.14 0.49 3.58
CA PHE A 95 -6.71 -0.70 4.29
C PHE A 95 -5.78 -1.59 3.44
N PHE A 96 -6.06 -1.72 2.15
CA PHE A 96 -5.22 -2.45 1.21
C PHE A 96 -3.83 -1.81 1.05
N GLN A 97 -3.73 -0.48 1.07
CA GLN A 97 -2.44 0.23 1.07
C GLN A 97 -1.63 -0.05 2.35
N ILE A 98 -2.28 -0.09 3.52
CA ILE A 98 -1.60 -0.45 4.78
C ILE A 98 -1.09 -1.89 4.72
N LEU A 99 -1.90 -2.82 4.24
CA LEU A 99 -1.48 -4.21 4.08
C LEU A 99 -0.24 -4.31 3.17
N SER A 100 -0.20 -3.55 2.08
CA SER A 100 0.95 -3.48 1.18
C SER A 100 2.20 -2.97 1.90
N LEU A 101 2.06 -1.95 2.75
CA LEU A 101 3.15 -1.42 3.54
C LEU A 101 3.67 -2.45 4.56
N ILE A 102 2.78 -3.19 5.21
CA ILE A 102 3.16 -4.30 6.11
C ILE A 102 3.96 -5.36 5.36
N LEU A 103 3.47 -5.80 4.19
CA LEU A 103 4.16 -6.80 3.37
C LEU A 103 5.53 -6.30 2.90
N PHE A 104 5.64 -5.03 2.56
CA PHE A 104 6.90 -4.41 2.19
C PHE A 104 7.90 -4.38 3.36
N PHE A 105 7.46 -4.05 4.56
CA PHE A 105 8.32 -4.09 5.75
C PHE A 105 8.77 -5.52 6.10
N GLU A 106 7.88 -6.50 5.94
CA GLU A 106 8.25 -7.90 6.10
C GLU A 106 9.31 -8.32 5.06
N PHE A 107 9.15 -7.89 3.81
CA PHE A 107 10.15 -8.11 2.77
C PHE A 107 11.51 -7.50 3.15
N LEU A 108 11.53 -6.26 3.61
CA LEU A 108 12.76 -5.59 4.07
C LEU A 108 13.39 -6.33 5.27
N ASN A 109 12.57 -6.76 6.23
CA ASN A 109 13.02 -7.48 7.41
C ASN A 109 13.71 -8.82 7.08
N ARG A 110 13.26 -9.50 6.03
CA ARG A 110 13.88 -10.73 5.53
C ARG A 110 15.19 -10.48 4.78
N LYS A 111 15.33 -9.33 4.16
CA LYS A 111 16.46 -9.03 3.26
C LYS A 111 17.59 -8.27 3.96
N GLU A 112 17.28 -7.42 4.95
CA GLU A 112 18.27 -6.65 5.70
C GLU A 112 18.68 -7.40 6.97
N LYS A 113 19.98 -7.65 7.07
CA LYS A 113 20.60 -8.32 8.23
C LYS A 113 20.90 -7.36 9.37
N ASP A 114 21.25 -6.11 9.03
CA ASP A 114 21.50 -5.07 10.02
C ASP A 114 20.18 -4.49 10.53
N LYS A 115 19.85 -4.82 11.76
CA LYS A 115 18.60 -4.39 12.38
C LYS A 115 18.53 -2.90 12.67
N ASN A 116 19.67 -2.24 12.90
CA ASN A 116 19.70 -0.80 13.09
C ASN A 116 19.38 -0.09 11.77
N ARG A 117 19.99 -0.53 10.67
CA ARG A 117 19.72 0.00 9.35
C ARG A 117 18.27 -0.22 8.95
N LEU A 118 17.73 -1.42 9.16
CA LEU A 118 16.33 -1.73 8.92
C LEU A 118 15.41 -0.79 9.70
N PHE A 119 15.70 -0.57 10.99
CA PHE A 119 14.95 0.34 11.83
C PHE A 119 14.91 1.76 11.24
N PHE A 120 16.06 2.33 10.89
CA PHE A 120 16.11 3.67 10.29
C PHE A 120 15.30 3.75 9.00
N VAL A 121 15.38 2.75 8.13
CA VAL A 121 14.61 2.71 6.89
C VAL A 121 13.10 2.70 7.18
N ILE A 122 12.62 1.84 8.08
CA ILE A 122 11.21 1.76 8.47
C ILE A 122 10.77 3.09 9.09
N PHE A 123 11.57 3.66 10.00
CA PHE A 123 11.28 4.93 10.65
C PHE A 123 11.13 6.06 9.63
N PHE A 124 12.04 6.20 8.68
CA PHE A 124 11.95 7.21 7.62
C PHE A 124 10.71 7.04 6.74
N ILE A 125 10.36 5.80 6.39
CA ILE A 125 9.15 5.53 5.59
C ILE A 125 7.90 5.92 6.37
N VAL A 126 7.77 5.46 7.62
CA VAL A 126 6.55 5.67 8.43
C VAL A 126 6.40 7.14 8.86
N SER A 127 7.50 7.87 9.07
CA SER A 127 7.47 9.30 9.41
C SER A 127 7.33 10.23 8.20
N SER A 128 7.32 9.67 6.98
CA SER A 128 7.20 10.47 5.76
C SER A 128 5.81 11.10 5.62
N PRO A 129 5.70 12.43 5.46
CA PRO A 129 4.41 13.08 5.20
C PRO A 129 3.73 12.55 3.92
N VAL A 130 4.51 12.10 2.93
CA VAL A 130 3.97 11.52 1.70
C VAL A 130 3.25 10.21 1.98
N ILE A 131 3.81 9.35 2.82
CA ILE A 131 3.15 8.09 3.21
C ILE A 131 1.86 8.36 4.00
N LEU A 132 1.88 9.32 4.93
CA LEU A 132 0.69 9.76 5.65
C LEU A 132 -0.39 10.25 4.69
N PHE A 133 -0.02 11.08 3.72
CA PHE A 133 -0.93 11.60 2.70
C PHE A 133 -1.52 10.48 1.84
N LEU A 134 -0.72 9.53 1.37
CA LEU A 134 -1.18 8.42 0.53
C LEU A 134 -2.11 7.46 1.29
N ILE A 135 -1.86 7.21 2.58
CA ILE A 135 -2.70 6.33 3.40
C ILE A 135 -4.01 7.01 3.81
N SER A 136 -4.05 8.35 3.92
CA SER A 136 -5.26 9.08 4.33
C SER A 136 -6.37 9.12 3.26
N GLY A 137 -6.13 8.60 2.06
CA GLY A 137 -7.10 8.64 0.96
C GLY A 137 -7.02 7.42 0.05
N PRO A 138 -8.02 7.22 -0.81
CA PRO A 138 -8.12 6.09 -1.73
C PRO A 138 -7.20 6.22 -2.96
N LYS A 139 -6.15 7.02 -2.90
CA LYS A 139 -5.21 7.21 -4.02
C LYS A 139 -4.43 5.92 -4.27
N PRO A 140 -4.55 5.29 -5.45
CA PRO A 140 -3.94 4.00 -5.73
C PRO A 140 -2.44 4.10 -6.07
N LEU A 141 -1.67 4.88 -5.32
CA LEU A 141 -0.27 5.14 -5.62
C LEU A 141 0.70 4.30 -4.79
N LEU A 142 0.39 4.11 -3.50
CA LEU A 142 1.32 3.45 -2.59
C LEU A 142 1.50 1.97 -2.92
N PHE A 143 0.43 1.27 -3.20
CA PHE A 143 0.46 -0.16 -3.52
C PHE A 143 1.33 -0.49 -4.75
N PRO A 144 1.13 0.12 -5.95
CA PRO A 144 1.98 -0.14 -7.10
C PRO A 144 3.43 0.30 -6.88
N GLN A 145 3.69 1.40 -6.17
CA GLN A 145 5.05 1.83 -5.85
C GLN A 145 5.81 0.81 -5.00
N LEU A 146 5.16 0.22 -3.99
CA LEU A 146 5.77 -0.81 -3.17
C LEU A 146 6.06 -2.07 -3.98
N LEU A 147 5.15 -2.50 -4.85
CA LEU A 147 5.35 -3.63 -5.75
C LEU A 147 6.51 -3.37 -6.73
N THR A 148 6.56 -2.19 -7.34
CA THR A 148 7.64 -1.77 -8.24
C THR A 148 8.99 -1.79 -7.52
N THR A 149 9.04 -1.32 -6.27
CA THR A 149 10.26 -1.31 -5.47
C THR A 149 10.75 -2.73 -5.20
N VAL A 150 9.85 -3.65 -4.86
CA VAL A 150 10.19 -5.08 -4.66
C VAL A 150 10.69 -5.69 -5.98
N ALA A 151 10.01 -5.42 -7.10
CA ALA A 151 10.41 -5.90 -8.42
C ALA A 151 11.81 -5.42 -8.81
N LEU A 152 12.09 -4.13 -8.65
CA LEU A 152 13.41 -3.54 -8.92
C LEU A 152 14.49 -4.14 -8.02
N TYR A 153 14.20 -4.35 -6.73
CA TYR A 153 15.13 -5.01 -5.82
C TYR A 153 15.47 -6.43 -6.30
N LEU A 154 14.48 -7.21 -6.73
CA LEU A 154 14.69 -8.57 -7.24
C LEU A 154 15.52 -8.54 -8.53
N LEU A 155 15.24 -7.59 -9.43
CA LEU A 155 16.01 -7.41 -10.66
C LEU A 155 17.49 -7.12 -10.40
N VAL A 156 17.78 -6.19 -9.49
CA VAL A 156 19.16 -5.76 -9.21
C VAL A 156 19.94 -6.85 -8.48
N LYS A 157 19.31 -7.61 -7.61
CA LYS A 157 20.02 -8.56 -6.72
C LYS A 157 20.15 -9.96 -7.33
N GLU A 158 19.18 -10.40 -8.10
CA GLU A 158 19.20 -11.72 -8.75
C GLU A 158 19.76 -11.59 -10.17
N ASN A 159 21.09 -11.58 -10.29
CA ASN A 159 21.81 -11.60 -11.59
C ASN A 159 21.44 -12.81 -12.49
N LYS A 160 20.51 -13.64 -12.11
CA LYS A 160 19.98 -14.77 -12.88
C LYS A 160 18.51 -14.49 -13.23
N PHE A 161 18.31 -14.01 -14.44
CA PHE A 161 16.97 -13.91 -15.04
C PHE A 161 16.38 -15.32 -15.22
N ASN A 162 15.63 -15.77 -14.22
CA ASN A 162 14.79 -16.95 -14.38
C ASN A 162 13.41 -16.50 -14.91
N HIS A 163 12.82 -17.27 -15.85
CA HIS A 163 11.50 -16.96 -16.43
C HIS A 163 10.41 -16.69 -15.37
N LYS A 164 10.46 -17.39 -14.22
CA LYS A 164 9.55 -17.12 -13.08
C LYS A 164 9.69 -15.70 -12.52
N ASN A 165 10.91 -15.20 -12.39
CA ASN A 165 11.18 -13.87 -11.85
C ASN A 165 10.79 -12.80 -12.85
N LEU A 166 11.02 -13.02 -14.15
CA LEU A 166 10.56 -12.11 -15.21
C LEU A 166 9.04 -12.02 -15.27
N PHE A 167 8.34 -13.14 -15.10
CA PHE A 167 6.88 -13.15 -15.05
C PHE A 167 6.33 -12.38 -13.85
N LEU A 168 6.89 -12.62 -12.66
CA LEU A 168 6.50 -11.87 -11.43
C LEU A 168 6.77 -10.37 -11.58
N ILE A 169 7.95 -10.00 -12.13
CA ILE A 169 8.30 -8.61 -12.39
C ILE A 169 7.32 -7.98 -13.38
N GLY A 170 6.95 -8.71 -14.44
CA GLY A 170 5.94 -8.25 -15.38
C GLY A 170 4.60 -7.97 -14.72
N ILE A 171 4.11 -8.85 -13.84
CA ILE A 171 2.89 -8.63 -13.06
C ILE A 171 3.03 -7.40 -12.17
N PHE A 172 4.16 -7.21 -11.49
CA PHE A 172 4.39 -6.08 -10.59
C PHE A 172 4.55 -4.74 -11.31
N LEU A 173 4.96 -4.73 -12.56
CA LEU A 173 5.10 -3.49 -13.35
C LEU A 173 3.80 -3.12 -14.08
N LEU A 174 2.88 -4.06 -14.27
CA LEU A 174 1.60 -3.85 -14.95
C LEU A 174 0.46 -3.47 -13.98
N GLY A 175 0.65 -3.65 -12.66
CA GLY A 175 -0.31 -3.24 -11.62
C GLY A 175 -0.08 -1.84 -11.18
#